data_acc043caa68dc5584371bf51f661ed61
#
_entry.id   acc043caa68dc5584371bf51f661ed61
#
_cell.length_a   1.000
_cell.length_b   1.000
_cell.length_c   1.000
_cell.angle_alpha   90.00
_cell.angle_beta   90.00
_cell.angle_gamma   90.00
#
_symmetry.space_group_name_H-M   'P 1'
#
loop_
_entity.id
_entity.type
_entity.pdbx_description
1 polymer ?
#
loop_
_entity_poly.entity_id
_entity_poly.type
_entity_poly.pdbx_seq_one_letter_code
_entity_poly.pdbx_strand_id
1 'polypeptide(L)'
;MAFPGNQYKLLALDLDGTLLNEKNQVSPRDAQAVRRAQERGVQIVLCTGRNVREVRAFSDQLLALPDWLVTSSGAAVQRPQDAEPQFFSSLSLTHCEEILALCEEFETDPCLYTTQSLYYGGAFRALLRHLEQGGQIVMNEADEGYFYLDSHEKWLKALESETLPFTKAVLYPSHDISDLLVSRLKHMGSFEIAPSVMFGGELHNIEINRRGVNKGQ
;
A
#
# COMPACT_ATOMS: atom_id res chain seq x y z
N MET A 1 28.36 28.64 5.23
CA MET A 1 29.12 27.36 5.25
C MET A 1 28.71 26.58 3.98
N ALA A 2 29.66 26.35 3.06
CA ALA A 2 29.40 25.50 1.91
C ALA A 2 29.40 24.05 2.39
N PHE A 3 28.29 23.34 2.24
CA PHE A 3 28.25 21.91 2.44
C PHE A 3 29.18 21.27 1.39
N PRO A 4 30.08 20.32 1.79
CA PRO A 4 30.89 19.62 0.81
C PRO A 4 29.96 18.97 -0.21
N GLY A 5 30.35 19.00 -1.49
CA GLY A 5 29.54 18.65 -2.62
C GLY A 5 28.76 17.33 -2.44
N ASN A 6 27.55 17.28 -2.99
CA ASN A 6 26.49 16.30 -2.80
C ASN A 6 26.99 14.90 -2.38
N GLN A 7 26.98 14.63 -1.08
CA GLN A 7 27.33 13.33 -0.54
C GLN A 7 26.22 12.29 -0.80
N TYR A 8 24.97 12.76 -0.90
CA TYR A 8 23.80 11.93 -1.16
C TYR A 8 23.30 12.16 -2.59
N LYS A 9 23.09 11.07 -3.32
CA LYS A 9 22.63 11.08 -4.70
C LYS A 9 21.15 10.70 -4.85
N LEU A 10 20.61 10.07 -3.82
CA LEU A 10 19.24 9.57 -3.78
C LEU A 10 18.63 9.82 -2.40
N LEU A 11 17.37 10.23 -2.37
CA LEU A 11 16.55 10.39 -1.18
C LEU A 11 15.28 9.56 -1.36
N ALA A 12 15.16 8.48 -0.58
CA ALA A 12 13.96 7.67 -0.49
C ALA A 12 13.05 8.22 0.62
N LEU A 13 11.81 8.51 0.29
CA LEU A 13 10.82 9.11 1.18
C LEU A 13 9.61 8.18 1.29
N ASP A 14 9.25 7.82 2.50
CA ASP A 14 7.94 7.23 2.79
C ASP A 14 6.86 8.31 2.82
N LEU A 15 5.61 7.95 2.58
CA LEU A 15 4.48 8.87 2.56
C LEU A 15 3.82 8.99 3.93
N ASP A 16 3.22 7.92 4.40
CA ASP A 16 2.36 7.91 5.58
C ASP A 16 3.19 8.03 6.88
N GLY A 17 2.92 9.07 7.67
CA GLY A 17 3.69 9.36 8.88
C GLY A 17 5.10 9.91 8.64
N THR A 18 5.49 10.18 7.38
CA THR A 18 6.80 10.74 7.01
C THR A 18 6.64 12.02 6.20
N LEU A 19 6.29 11.94 4.91
CA LEU A 19 6.11 13.10 4.04
C LEU A 19 4.73 13.74 4.19
N LEU A 20 3.71 12.93 4.50
CA LEU A 20 2.34 13.38 4.72
C LEU A 20 2.12 13.77 6.18
N ASN A 21 1.48 14.92 6.39
CA ASN A 21 1.03 15.38 7.68
C ASN A 21 -0.28 14.66 8.12
N GLU A 22 -0.78 14.99 9.31
CA GLU A 22 -2.03 14.44 9.88
C GLU A 22 -3.28 14.69 9.01
N LYS A 23 -3.22 15.60 8.03
CA LYS A 23 -4.29 15.89 7.08
C LYS A 23 -4.09 15.16 5.73
N ASN A 24 -3.18 14.20 5.67
CA ASN A 24 -2.77 13.52 4.44
C ASN A 24 -2.31 14.50 3.34
N GLN A 25 -1.53 15.51 3.70
CA GLN A 25 -1.04 16.52 2.77
C GLN A 25 0.46 16.70 2.91
N VAL A 26 1.14 16.94 1.79
CA VAL A 26 2.54 17.40 1.78
C VAL A 26 2.58 18.85 2.20
N SER A 27 3.36 19.19 3.23
CA SER A 27 3.48 20.58 3.64
C SER A 27 4.21 21.42 2.58
N PRO A 28 3.88 22.71 2.41
CA PRO A 28 4.61 23.59 1.48
C PRO A 28 6.12 23.66 1.77
N ARG A 29 6.51 23.50 3.04
CA ARG A 29 7.91 23.49 3.48
C ARG A 29 8.63 22.22 2.98
N ASP A 30 7.97 21.06 3.09
CA ASP A 30 8.53 19.78 2.67
C ASP A 30 8.59 19.69 1.14
N ALA A 31 7.52 20.12 0.45
CA ALA A 31 7.52 20.24 -1.02
C ALA A 31 8.69 21.11 -1.54
N GLN A 32 8.96 22.24 -0.89
CA GLN A 32 10.12 23.08 -1.24
C GLN A 32 11.45 22.42 -0.92
N ALA A 33 11.54 21.64 0.17
CA ALA A 33 12.76 20.93 0.53
C ALA A 33 13.08 19.83 -0.48
N VAL A 34 12.07 19.05 -0.89
CA VAL A 34 12.18 18.03 -1.95
C VAL A 34 12.65 18.64 -3.26
N ARG A 35 12.00 19.72 -3.70
CA ARG A 35 12.39 20.46 -4.91
C ARG A 35 13.83 20.92 -4.86
N ARG A 36 14.27 21.55 -3.75
CA ARG A 36 15.67 22.00 -3.58
C ARG A 36 16.68 20.85 -3.61
N ALA A 37 16.30 19.67 -3.15
CA ALA A 37 17.14 18.48 -3.24
C ALA A 37 17.31 18.05 -4.71
N GLN A 38 16.22 17.99 -5.48
CA GLN A 38 16.26 17.70 -6.92
C GLN A 38 17.08 18.73 -7.72
N GLU A 39 16.92 20.03 -7.46
CA GLU A 39 17.70 21.11 -8.09
C GLU A 39 19.21 20.98 -7.83
N ARG A 40 19.60 20.23 -6.78
CA ARG A 40 21.00 19.89 -6.47
C ARG A 40 21.44 18.54 -7.03
N GLY A 41 20.62 17.90 -7.87
CA GLY A 41 20.92 16.62 -8.49
C GLY A 41 20.69 15.39 -7.61
N VAL A 42 19.91 15.51 -6.52
CA VAL A 42 19.48 14.36 -5.71
C VAL A 42 18.24 13.76 -6.34
N GLN A 43 18.27 12.47 -6.65
CA GLN A 43 17.11 11.73 -7.13
C GLN A 43 16.11 11.51 -5.99
N ILE A 44 14.85 11.75 -6.24
CA ILE A 44 13.76 11.57 -5.27
C ILE A 44 13.00 10.29 -5.59
N VAL A 45 12.88 9.42 -4.62
CA VAL A 45 12.13 8.16 -4.70
C VAL A 45 11.03 8.17 -3.64
N LEU A 46 9.78 8.05 -4.04
CA LEU A 46 8.69 7.80 -3.11
C LEU A 46 8.56 6.30 -2.86
N CYS A 47 8.62 5.88 -1.59
CA CYS A 47 8.57 4.48 -1.17
C CYS A 47 7.38 4.26 -0.24
N THR A 48 6.31 3.60 -0.71
CA THR A 48 5.05 3.52 0.04
C THR A 48 4.37 2.16 -0.07
N GLY A 49 3.50 1.86 0.90
CA GLY A 49 2.55 0.76 0.82
C GLY A 49 1.37 1.02 -0.12
N ARG A 50 1.14 2.28 -0.50
CA ARG A 50 0.05 2.67 -1.42
C ARG A 50 0.30 2.16 -2.84
N ASN A 51 -0.77 1.95 -3.60
CA ASN A 51 -0.65 1.62 -5.03
C ASN A 51 -0.32 2.87 -5.87
N VAL A 52 -0.01 2.66 -7.15
CA VAL A 52 0.39 3.75 -8.08
C VAL A 52 -0.70 4.81 -8.22
N ARG A 53 -1.97 4.40 -8.29
CA ARG A 53 -3.11 5.31 -8.42
C ARG A 53 -3.21 6.24 -7.20
N GLU A 54 -3.09 5.69 -6.01
CA GLU A 54 -3.14 6.47 -4.77
C GLU A 54 -1.97 7.45 -4.66
N VAL A 55 -0.77 7.04 -5.09
CA VAL A 55 0.43 7.90 -5.04
C VAL A 55 0.33 9.08 -5.99
N ARG A 56 -0.31 8.94 -7.14
CA ARG A 56 -0.47 10.04 -8.11
C ARG A 56 -1.16 11.25 -7.50
N ALA A 57 -2.16 11.04 -6.66
CA ALA A 57 -2.87 12.13 -5.98
C ALA A 57 -1.95 12.96 -5.04
N PHE A 58 -0.86 12.37 -4.53
CA PHE A 58 0.13 13.07 -3.71
C PHE A 58 1.27 13.65 -4.53
N SER A 59 1.60 13.05 -5.67
CA SER A 59 2.63 13.58 -6.57
C SER A 59 2.30 15.00 -7.04
N ASP A 60 1.04 15.32 -7.22
CA ASP A 60 0.58 16.66 -7.62
C ASP A 60 0.78 17.72 -6.52
N GLN A 61 0.97 17.31 -5.28
CA GLN A 61 1.27 18.23 -4.16
C GLN A 61 2.77 18.57 -4.07
N LEU A 62 3.62 17.80 -4.75
CA LEU A 62 5.04 18.13 -4.84
C LEU A 62 5.27 19.19 -5.91
N LEU A 63 6.22 20.10 -5.65
CA LEU A 63 6.59 21.17 -6.59
C LEU A 63 7.39 20.67 -7.80
N ALA A 64 7.82 19.40 -7.77
CA ALA A 64 8.46 18.69 -8.86
C ALA A 64 8.14 17.19 -8.73
N LEU A 65 7.96 16.51 -9.87
CA LEU A 65 7.68 15.08 -9.87
C LEU A 65 8.87 14.30 -9.27
N PRO A 66 8.61 13.24 -8.49
CA PRO A 66 9.66 12.32 -8.07
C PRO A 66 10.29 11.62 -9.26
N ASP A 67 11.53 11.18 -9.13
CA ASP A 67 12.22 10.46 -10.20
C ASP A 67 11.71 9.00 -10.31
N TRP A 68 11.36 8.41 -9.15
CA TRP A 68 10.89 7.04 -9.04
C TRP A 68 9.78 6.87 -8.01
N LEU A 69 8.93 5.88 -8.25
CA LEU A 69 7.90 5.40 -7.35
C LEU A 69 8.18 3.93 -7.02
N VAL A 70 8.33 3.61 -5.74
CA VAL A 70 8.33 2.26 -5.17
C VAL A 70 7.01 2.10 -4.45
N THR A 71 6.07 1.36 -5.02
CA THR A 71 4.68 1.28 -4.57
C THR A 71 4.30 -0.14 -4.15
N SER A 72 3.14 -0.29 -3.51
CA SER A 72 2.63 -1.58 -3.01
C SER A 72 3.68 -2.32 -2.18
N SER A 73 4.36 -1.59 -1.27
CA SER A 73 5.40 -2.11 -0.38
C SER A 73 6.61 -2.72 -1.09
N GLY A 74 6.92 -2.24 -2.32
CA GLY A 74 8.04 -2.72 -3.15
C GLY A 74 7.62 -3.65 -4.28
N ALA A 75 6.34 -3.97 -4.43
CA ALA A 75 5.86 -4.86 -5.49
C ALA A 75 5.91 -4.22 -6.90
N ALA A 76 5.90 -2.90 -6.99
CA ALA A 76 6.01 -2.20 -8.26
C ALA A 76 7.01 -1.04 -8.16
N VAL A 77 7.88 -0.91 -9.16
CA VAL A 77 8.84 0.20 -9.30
C VAL A 77 8.71 0.80 -10.69
N GLN A 78 8.42 2.10 -10.76
CA GLN A 78 8.23 2.81 -12.02
C GLN A 78 8.57 4.30 -11.90
N ARG A 79 8.73 4.96 -13.04
CA ARG A 79 8.71 6.42 -13.08
C ARG A 79 7.27 6.93 -13.05
N PRO A 80 7.01 8.15 -12.56
CA PRO A 80 5.65 8.69 -12.51
C PRO A 80 4.92 8.74 -13.85
N GLN A 81 5.67 8.94 -14.95
CA GLN A 81 5.15 9.02 -16.31
C GLN A 81 4.98 7.67 -17.02
N ASP A 82 5.56 6.59 -16.49
CA ASP A 82 5.49 5.29 -17.12
C ASP A 82 4.06 4.72 -17.00
N ALA A 83 3.57 4.12 -18.07
CA ALA A 83 2.28 3.43 -18.08
C ALA A 83 2.37 2.08 -17.34
N GLU A 84 3.52 1.42 -17.44
CA GLU A 84 3.80 0.10 -16.86
C GLU A 84 5.00 0.15 -15.92
N PRO A 85 5.01 -0.64 -14.85
CA PRO A 85 6.17 -0.75 -13.97
C PRO A 85 7.40 -1.32 -14.68
N GLN A 86 8.58 -0.79 -14.39
CA GLN A 86 9.85 -1.34 -14.87
C GLN A 86 10.27 -2.58 -14.08
N PHE A 87 9.88 -2.65 -12.80
CA PHE A 87 9.97 -3.86 -11.99
C PHE A 87 8.58 -4.14 -11.42
N PHE A 88 8.21 -5.40 -11.45
CA PHE A 88 6.93 -5.86 -10.94
C PHE A 88 7.05 -7.24 -10.30
N SER A 89 6.49 -7.40 -9.11
CA SER A 89 6.36 -8.69 -8.43
C SER A 89 4.96 -8.84 -7.88
N SER A 90 4.23 -9.84 -8.35
CA SER A 90 2.82 -10.06 -7.99
C SER A 90 2.62 -11.27 -7.11
N LEU A 91 1.50 -11.27 -6.40
CA LEU A 91 0.88 -12.47 -5.88
C LEU A 91 0.32 -13.27 -7.07
N SER A 92 0.58 -14.58 -7.10
CA SER A 92 -0.08 -15.47 -8.07
C SER A 92 -1.54 -15.68 -7.69
N LEU A 93 -2.33 -16.22 -8.62
CA LEU A 93 -3.72 -16.61 -8.31
C LEU A 93 -3.76 -17.58 -7.11
N THR A 94 -2.87 -18.57 -7.07
CA THR A 94 -2.76 -19.51 -5.95
C THR A 94 -2.47 -18.79 -4.63
N HIS A 95 -1.60 -17.76 -4.62
CA HIS A 95 -1.36 -16.97 -3.42
C HIS A 95 -2.62 -16.23 -2.95
N CYS A 96 -3.41 -15.68 -3.89
CA CYS A 96 -4.66 -14.99 -3.55
C CYS A 96 -5.71 -15.97 -3.00
N GLU A 97 -5.82 -17.17 -3.59
CA GLU A 97 -6.68 -18.25 -3.11
C GLU A 97 -6.28 -18.74 -1.71
N GLU A 98 -4.98 -18.92 -1.46
CA GLU A 98 -4.46 -19.29 -0.13
C GLU A 98 -4.78 -18.22 0.93
N ILE A 99 -4.65 -16.94 0.59
CA ILE A 99 -5.01 -15.83 1.48
C ILE A 99 -6.51 -15.80 1.71
N LEU A 100 -7.33 -15.99 0.68
CA LEU A 100 -8.79 -16.03 0.80
C LEU A 100 -9.25 -17.17 1.70
N ALA A 101 -8.72 -18.38 1.49
CA ALA A 101 -9.03 -19.56 2.32
C ALA A 101 -8.63 -19.34 3.79
N LEU A 102 -7.47 -18.71 4.03
CA LEU A 102 -7.05 -18.36 5.38
C LEU A 102 -8.01 -17.34 6.02
N CYS A 103 -8.45 -16.35 5.27
CA CYS A 103 -9.41 -15.36 5.76
C CYS A 103 -10.76 -16.01 6.12
N GLU A 104 -11.23 -16.98 5.35
CA GLU A 104 -12.45 -17.74 5.65
C GLU A 104 -12.32 -18.55 6.94
N GLU A 105 -11.15 -19.20 7.18
CA GLU A 105 -10.89 -19.94 8.43
C GLU A 105 -11.03 -19.03 9.67
N PHE A 106 -10.70 -17.72 9.52
CA PHE A 106 -10.72 -16.73 10.60
C PHE A 106 -11.91 -15.76 10.53
N GLU A 107 -12.93 -16.07 9.73
CA GLU A 107 -14.15 -15.27 9.56
C GLU A 107 -13.86 -13.80 9.25
N THR A 108 -12.86 -13.55 8.39
CA THR A 108 -12.46 -12.20 7.93
C THR A 108 -12.33 -12.17 6.41
N ASP A 109 -11.99 -11.02 5.85
CA ASP A 109 -11.81 -10.81 4.41
C ASP A 109 -10.47 -10.13 4.13
N PRO A 110 -9.82 -10.44 2.99
CA PRO A 110 -8.65 -9.69 2.56
C PRO A 110 -9.05 -8.37 1.89
N CYS A 111 -8.09 -7.44 1.84
CA CYS A 111 -8.04 -6.37 0.86
C CYS A 111 -6.98 -6.75 -0.17
N LEU A 112 -7.38 -6.99 -1.42
CA LEU A 112 -6.46 -7.33 -2.51
C LEU A 112 -6.24 -6.10 -3.40
N TYR A 113 -4.99 -5.76 -3.63
CA TYR A 113 -4.60 -4.58 -4.39
C TYR A 113 -4.00 -4.98 -5.73
N THR A 114 -4.44 -4.33 -6.80
CA THR A 114 -3.68 -4.22 -8.05
C THR A 114 -2.97 -2.86 -8.11
N THR A 115 -2.35 -2.50 -9.22
CA THR A 115 -1.79 -1.16 -9.42
C THR A 115 -2.88 -0.08 -9.51
N GLN A 116 -4.12 -0.44 -9.84
CA GLN A 116 -5.23 0.48 -10.10
C GLN A 116 -6.45 0.24 -9.21
N SER A 117 -6.61 -0.96 -8.66
CA SER A 117 -7.84 -1.40 -8.01
C SER A 117 -7.59 -1.89 -6.58
N LEU A 118 -8.63 -1.80 -5.76
CA LEU A 118 -8.76 -2.40 -4.44
C LEU A 118 -10.04 -3.23 -4.38
N TYR A 119 -9.89 -4.52 -4.10
CA TYR A 119 -10.97 -5.45 -3.80
C TYR A 119 -11.03 -5.67 -2.30
N TYR A 120 -12.20 -5.53 -1.68
CA TYR A 120 -12.34 -5.64 -0.23
C TYR A 120 -13.69 -6.22 0.19
N GLY A 121 -13.72 -6.83 1.37
CA GLY A 121 -14.90 -7.48 1.93
C GLY A 121 -15.52 -6.74 3.11
N GLY A 122 -16.38 -7.45 3.84
CA GLY A 122 -17.17 -6.94 4.96
C GLY A 122 -16.33 -6.42 6.12
N ALA A 123 -15.21 -7.08 6.43
CA ALA A 123 -14.32 -6.70 7.52
C ALA A 123 -13.74 -5.28 7.31
N PHE A 124 -13.18 -5.01 6.14
CA PHE A 124 -12.67 -3.68 5.83
C PHE A 124 -13.77 -2.63 5.70
N ARG A 125 -14.94 -3.00 5.15
CA ARG A 125 -16.08 -2.10 5.09
C ARG A 125 -16.59 -1.68 6.46
N ALA A 126 -16.63 -2.62 7.42
CA ALA A 126 -16.98 -2.31 8.80
C ALA A 126 -15.98 -1.35 9.45
N LEU A 127 -14.68 -1.57 9.21
CA LEU A 127 -13.61 -0.67 9.65
C LEU A 127 -13.78 0.75 9.07
N LEU A 128 -14.01 0.88 7.76
CA LEU A 128 -14.22 2.20 7.13
C LEU A 128 -15.36 2.96 7.79
N ARG A 129 -16.49 2.32 8.03
CA ARG A 129 -17.64 2.94 8.72
C ARG A 129 -17.30 3.38 10.15
N HIS A 130 -16.51 2.59 10.86
CA HIS A 130 -16.07 2.95 12.21
C HIS A 130 -15.17 4.20 12.19
N LEU A 131 -14.21 4.26 11.26
CA LEU A 131 -13.31 5.42 11.10
C LEU A 131 -14.07 6.69 10.67
N GLU A 132 -15.06 6.56 9.79
CA GLU A 132 -15.92 7.68 9.37
C GLU A 132 -16.75 8.22 10.53
N GLN A 133 -17.30 7.37 11.39
CA GLN A 133 -18.00 7.79 12.60
C GLN A 133 -17.08 8.52 13.58
N GLY A 134 -15.80 8.18 13.61
CA GLY A 134 -14.75 8.89 14.34
C GLY A 134 -14.27 10.20 13.69
N GLY A 135 -14.87 10.60 12.56
CA GLY A 135 -14.50 11.83 11.84
C GLY A 135 -13.28 11.68 10.92
N GLN A 136 -12.84 10.46 10.65
CA GLN A 136 -11.73 10.17 9.75
C GLN A 136 -12.29 9.77 8.38
N ILE A 137 -11.95 10.52 7.34
CA ILE A 137 -12.27 10.14 5.95
C ILE A 137 -11.10 9.33 5.41
N VAL A 138 -11.32 8.05 5.14
CA VAL A 138 -10.28 7.14 4.70
C VAL A 138 -10.40 6.84 3.20
N MET A 139 -11.63 6.66 2.71
CA MET A 139 -11.90 6.24 1.35
C MET A 139 -13.36 6.57 0.97
N ASN A 140 -13.60 6.94 -0.28
CA ASN A 140 -14.96 7.02 -0.81
C ASN A 140 -15.25 5.72 -1.58
N GLU A 141 -16.18 4.90 -1.08
CA GLU A 141 -16.58 3.62 -1.71
C GLU A 141 -17.13 3.79 -3.14
N ALA A 142 -17.58 5.00 -3.48
CA ALA A 142 -18.09 5.30 -4.83
C ALA A 142 -16.97 5.64 -5.82
N ASP A 143 -15.73 5.78 -5.39
CA ASP A 143 -14.63 6.10 -6.28
C ASP A 143 -14.31 4.91 -7.20
N GLU A 144 -13.95 5.23 -8.41
CA GLU A 144 -13.54 4.26 -9.42
C GLU A 144 -12.35 3.42 -8.93
N GLY A 145 -12.38 2.11 -9.16
CA GLY A 145 -11.32 1.18 -8.77
C GLY A 145 -11.43 0.60 -7.35
N TYR A 146 -12.53 0.87 -6.62
CA TYR A 146 -12.84 0.23 -5.35
C TYR A 146 -14.02 -0.73 -5.51
N PHE A 147 -13.81 -2.02 -5.19
CA PHE A 147 -14.77 -3.09 -5.44
C PHE A 147 -15.11 -3.84 -4.15
N TYR A 148 -16.35 -3.66 -3.68
CA TYR A 148 -16.86 -4.39 -2.54
C TYR A 148 -17.35 -5.78 -2.95
N LEU A 149 -16.85 -6.81 -2.27
CA LEU A 149 -17.18 -8.21 -2.51
C LEU A 149 -17.80 -8.80 -1.23
N ASP A 150 -19.06 -9.25 -1.33
CA ASP A 150 -19.87 -9.71 -0.20
C ASP A 150 -20.06 -11.23 -0.15
N SER A 151 -19.43 -11.99 -1.06
CA SER A 151 -19.56 -13.44 -1.10
C SER A 151 -18.32 -14.10 -1.71
N HIS A 152 -18.09 -15.36 -1.31
CA HIS A 152 -17.01 -16.19 -1.85
C HIS A 152 -17.06 -16.30 -3.38
N GLU A 153 -18.25 -16.45 -3.98
CA GLU A 153 -18.42 -16.51 -5.44
C GLU A 153 -17.93 -15.22 -6.13
N LYS A 154 -18.21 -14.05 -5.53
CA LYS A 154 -17.73 -12.77 -6.07
C LYS A 154 -16.21 -12.65 -5.94
N TRP A 155 -15.62 -13.16 -4.86
CA TRP A 155 -14.16 -13.22 -4.72
C TRP A 155 -13.52 -14.06 -5.81
N LEU A 156 -13.98 -15.30 -6.02
CA LEU A 156 -13.45 -16.17 -7.08
C LEU A 156 -13.59 -15.51 -8.45
N LYS A 157 -14.77 -14.96 -8.75
CA LYS A 157 -15.01 -14.27 -10.02
C LYS A 157 -14.08 -13.06 -10.20
N ALA A 158 -13.83 -12.28 -9.16
CA ALA A 158 -12.89 -11.15 -9.20
C ALA A 158 -11.46 -11.62 -9.47
N LEU A 159 -11.01 -12.68 -8.80
CA LEU A 159 -9.70 -13.27 -9.02
C LEU A 159 -9.50 -13.78 -10.45
N GLU A 160 -10.53 -14.40 -11.03
CA GLU A 160 -10.50 -14.94 -12.39
C GLU A 160 -10.60 -13.85 -13.48
N SER A 161 -11.36 -12.78 -13.22
CA SER A 161 -11.66 -11.74 -14.22
C SER A 161 -10.71 -10.56 -14.20
N GLU A 162 -9.94 -10.36 -13.10
CA GLU A 162 -8.99 -9.25 -13.03
C GLU A 162 -7.80 -9.50 -13.97
N THR A 163 -7.56 -8.51 -14.82
CA THR A 163 -6.46 -8.57 -15.80
C THR A 163 -5.16 -8.00 -15.28
N LEU A 164 -5.23 -7.11 -14.29
CA LEU A 164 -4.06 -6.53 -13.63
C LEU A 164 -3.59 -7.47 -12.53
N PRO A 165 -2.28 -7.70 -12.43
CA PRO A 165 -1.75 -8.58 -11.39
C PRO A 165 -1.98 -8.01 -9.98
N PHE A 166 -2.29 -8.86 -9.02
CA PHE A 166 -2.39 -8.49 -7.61
C PHE A 166 -1.00 -8.21 -7.03
N THR A 167 -0.80 -7.03 -6.50
CA THR A 167 0.49 -6.57 -5.97
C THR A 167 0.71 -6.97 -4.52
N LYS A 168 -0.35 -6.88 -3.72
CA LYS A 168 -0.33 -7.21 -2.29
C LYS A 168 -1.73 -7.53 -1.78
N ALA A 169 -1.76 -8.13 -0.59
CA ALA A 169 -2.96 -8.18 0.25
C ALA A 169 -2.73 -7.40 1.54
N VAL A 170 -3.81 -6.93 2.16
CA VAL A 170 -3.82 -6.38 3.51
C VAL A 170 -4.97 -6.99 4.28
N LEU A 171 -4.71 -7.48 5.49
CA LEU A 171 -5.73 -7.93 6.42
C LEU A 171 -5.88 -6.91 7.54
N TYR A 172 -7.11 -6.75 8.00
CA TYR A 172 -7.46 -5.91 9.15
C TYR A 172 -8.14 -6.78 10.22
N PRO A 173 -7.38 -7.68 10.87
CA PRO A 173 -7.92 -8.58 11.87
C PRO A 173 -8.28 -7.85 13.15
N SER A 174 -9.18 -8.44 13.93
CA SER A 174 -9.35 -8.07 15.33
C SER A 174 -8.10 -8.41 16.15
N HIS A 175 -7.93 -7.76 17.29
CA HIS A 175 -6.75 -7.91 18.13
C HIS A 175 -6.48 -9.37 18.54
N ASP A 176 -7.53 -10.10 18.88
CA ASP A 176 -7.49 -11.46 19.40
C ASP A 176 -7.00 -12.51 18.39
N ILE A 177 -7.19 -12.29 17.08
CA ILE A 177 -6.75 -13.22 16.03
C ILE A 177 -5.48 -12.76 15.29
N SER A 178 -5.04 -11.52 15.50
CA SER A 178 -3.92 -10.91 14.74
C SER A 178 -2.63 -11.72 14.82
N ASP A 179 -2.19 -12.08 16.03
CA ASP A 179 -0.94 -12.84 16.22
C ASP A 179 -1.02 -14.24 15.62
N LEU A 180 -2.20 -14.87 15.70
CA LEU A 180 -2.42 -16.20 15.13
C LEU A 180 -2.37 -16.16 13.59
N LEU A 181 -3.02 -15.17 12.97
CA LEU A 181 -2.93 -14.93 11.53
C LEU A 181 -1.49 -14.70 11.06
N VAL A 182 -0.74 -13.84 11.76
CA VAL A 182 0.68 -13.62 11.46
C VAL A 182 1.48 -14.92 11.55
N SER A 183 1.22 -15.75 12.58
CA SER A 183 1.90 -17.04 12.76
C SER A 183 1.57 -18.00 11.61
N ARG A 184 0.31 -18.10 11.22
CA ARG A 184 -0.16 -18.96 10.11
C ARG A 184 0.46 -18.53 8.78
N LEU A 185 0.42 -17.24 8.45
CA LEU A 185 1.02 -16.68 7.24
C LEU A 185 2.53 -16.95 7.17
N LYS A 186 3.25 -16.76 8.29
CA LYS A 186 4.68 -17.09 8.37
C LYS A 186 4.97 -18.57 8.13
N HIS A 187 4.10 -19.46 8.62
CA HIS A 187 4.24 -20.91 8.44
C HIS A 187 4.06 -21.36 6.98
N MET A 188 3.24 -20.64 6.21
CA MET A 188 3.06 -20.90 4.77
C MET A 188 4.35 -20.66 3.97
N GLY A 189 5.21 -19.76 4.42
CA GLY A 189 6.54 -19.53 3.84
C GLY A 189 6.57 -18.88 2.46
N SER A 190 5.40 -18.56 1.89
CA SER A 190 5.24 -17.99 0.55
C SER A 190 5.24 -16.47 0.52
N PHE A 191 5.13 -15.84 1.69
CA PHE A 191 4.85 -14.41 1.83
C PHE A 191 5.93 -13.65 2.57
N GLU A 192 6.10 -12.38 2.21
CA GLU A 192 6.69 -11.32 3.01
C GLU A 192 5.57 -10.66 3.82
N ILE A 193 5.73 -10.56 5.13
CA ILE A 193 4.65 -10.15 6.03
C ILE A 193 5.12 -8.99 6.88
N ALA A 194 4.37 -7.89 6.85
CA ALA A 194 4.64 -6.70 7.66
C ALA A 194 3.41 -6.38 8.53
N PRO A 195 3.33 -6.94 9.75
CA PRO A 195 2.30 -6.55 10.70
C PRO A 195 2.60 -5.17 11.25
N SER A 196 1.57 -4.35 11.41
CA SER A 196 1.65 -3.05 12.07
C SER A 196 0.39 -2.75 12.87
N VAL A 197 0.50 -1.75 13.74
CA VAL A 197 -0.59 -1.28 14.59
C VAL A 197 -0.72 0.22 14.39
N MET A 198 -1.93 0.68 14.10
CA MET A 198 -2.23 2.08 13.81
C MET A 198 -3.22 2.65 14.85
N PHE A 199 -3.42 3.96 14.83
CA PHE A 199 -4.39 4.67 15.67
C PHE A 199 -4.25 4.35 17.17
N GLY A 200 -3.01 4.39 17.69
CA GLY A 200 -2.77 4.21 19.13
C GLY A 200 -3.01 2.81 19.67
N GLY A 201 -3.09 1.79 18.81
CA GLY A 201 -3.32 0.39 19.21
C GLY A 201 -4.67 -0.17 18.78
N GLU A 202 -5.54 0.66 18.22
CA GLU A 202 -6.92 0.26 17.89
C GLU A 202 -7.04 -0.53 16.60
N LEU A 203 -6.11 -0.34 15.65
CA LEU A 203 -6.16 -0.99 14.34
C LEU A 203 -4.93 -1.85 14.10
N HIS A 204 -5.14 -3.16 14.02
CA HIS A 204 -4.13 -4.10 13.54
C HIS A 204 -4.24 -4.23 12.01
N ASN A 205 -3.11 -4.14 11.31
CA ASN A 205 -3.06 -4.49 9.90
C ASN A 205 -1.90 -5.45 9.63
N ILE A 206 -2.05 -6.29 8.62
CA ILE A 206 -1.03 -7.23 8.17
C ILE A 206 -0.89 -7.04 6.67
N GLU A 207 0.19 -6.38 6.24
CA GLU A 207 0.53 -6.31 4.82
C GLU A 207 1.18 -7.62 4.38
N ILE A 208 0.77 -8.13 3.22
CA ILE A 208 1.20 -9.41 2.66
C ILE A 208 1.63 -9.17 1.22
N ASN A 209 2.91 -9.38 0.95
CA ASN A 209 3.48 -9.38 -0.39
C ASN A 209 4.01 -10.77 -0.74
N ARG A 210 4.39 -11.00 -1.99
CA ARG A 210 5.17 -12.18 -2.37
C ARG A 210 6.49 -12.19 -1.60
N ARG A 211 6.93 -13.39 -1.19
CA ARG A 211 8.18 -13.56 -0.45
C ARG A 211 9.35 -12.83 -1.12
N GLY A 212 10.11 -12.11 -0.30
CA GLY A 212 11.26 -11.34 -0.71
C GLY A 212 10.92 -9.95 -1.27
N VAL A 213 9.66 -9.55 -1.32
CA VAL A 213 9.25 -8.22 -1.80
C VAL A 213 9.09 -7.28 -0.62
N ASN A 214 9.91 -6.25 -0.57
CA ASN A 214 9.84 -5.17 0.44
C ASN A 214 10.40 -3.87 -0.13
N LYS A 215 10.20 -2.75 0.58
CA LYS A 215 10.62 -1.41 0.13
C LYS A 215 12.14 -1.23 0.00
N GLY A 216 12.95 -2.12 0.54
CA GLY A 216 14.41 -2.01 0.60
C GLY A 216 15.18 -2.91 -0.36
N GLN A 217 14.48 -3.69 -1.19
CA GLN A 217 15.10 -4.56 -2.20
C GLN A 217 15.35 -3.87 -3.52
#